data_788d83d6a823e6a6220162d07c622c28
#
_entry.id   788d83d6a823e6a6220162d07c622c28
#
_cell.length_a   1.000
_cell.length_b   1.000
_cell.length_c   1.000
_cell.angle_alpha   90.00
_cell.angle_beta   90.00
_cell.angle_gamma   90.00
#
_symmetry.space_group_name_H-M   'P 1'
#
loop_
_entity.id
_entity.type
_entity.pdbx_description
1 polymer ?
#
loop_
_entity_poly.entity_id
_entity_poly.type
_entity_poly.pdbx_seq_one_letter_code
_entity_poly.pdbx_strand_id
1 'polypeptide(L)'
;MSSNPYTDGRGNKDASIANPKGTSTLSAHPGTGAAMNTRNAFLIGDSMTGGYGNGPDILHDCTVAVDAGEIAVIVGPNGAGKSTAMKAVFGMLDVRQGSVRLDGEDITDLSPQDRVAKGMGFVPQTSNIFTSMTVEENLEMGAFIRRDDFRDTMAQVYDLFPILKEKRRQAAGELSGGQRQQVAVGRALMTRPKVLMLDEPTAGVSPIVMDELFDRIIEVARTGIPILMVEQNARQALEIADKGYVLVQGGNAFTGTGKELLADPEVRKSFLGG
;
A
#
# COMPACT_ATOMS: atom_id res chain seq x y z
N MET A 1 -42.52 -50.81 -24.73
CA MET A 1 -43.18 -50.54 -26.00
C MET A 1 -42.78 -49.13 -26.37
N SER A 2 -41.92 -49.08 -27.28
CA SER A 2 -41.93 -48.43 -28.60
C SER A 2 -41.54 -46.97 -28.52
N SER A 3 -40.59 -46.41 -29.11
CA SER A 3 -39.62 -46.65 -30.16
C SER A 3 -39.15 -45.25 -30.61
N ASN A 4 -37.87 -45.06 -30.66
CA ASN A 4 -37.26 -43.97 -31.45
C ASN A 4 -37.46 -44.29 -32.93
N PRO A 5 -37.62 -43.36 -33.82
CA PRO A 5 -36.52 -43.03 -34.71
C PRO A 5 -36.60 -41.55 -35.26
N TYR A 6 -35.53 -40.95 -35.65
CA TYR A 6 -34.95 -40.83 -36.95
C TYR A 6 -33.69 -39.99 -37.00
N THR A 7 -32.75 -40.57 -37.65
CA THR A 7 -31.48 -40.05 -38.12
C THR A 7 -31.63 -39.16 -39.35
N ASP A 8 -30.61 -38.33 -39.53
CA ASP A 8 -29.87 -38.02 -40.78
C ASP A 8 -30.23 -36.73 -41.55
N GLY A 9 -29.20 -36.02 -41.94
CA GLY A 9 -29.31 -35.01 -42.98
C GLY A 9 -28.33 -33.84 -42.91
N ARG A 10 -27.04 -34.09 -43.16
CA ARG A 10 -26.05 -33.23 -43.87
C ARG A 10 -26.48 -31.81 -44.29
N GLY A 11 -25.58 -30.84 -44.00
CA GLY A 11 -25.62 -29.55 -44.65
C GLY A 11 -24.61 -28.56 -44.12
N ASN A 12 -23.42 -28.66 -44.61
CA ASN A 12 -22.31 -27.71 -44.54
C ASN A 12 -22.71 -26.30 -44.99
N LYS A 13 -22.36 -25.24 -44.29
CA LYS A 13 -21.79 -24.02 -44.87
C LYS A 13 -21.27 -23.07 -43.81
N ASP A 14 -20.00 -22.71 -43.99
CA ASP A 14 -19.24 -21.67 -43.38
C ASP A 14 -19.98 -20.33 -43.23
N ALA A 15 -19.93 -19.77 -42.02
CA ALA A 15 -20.04 -18.34 -41.82
C ALA A 15 -19.10 -17.97 -40.68
N SER A 16 -17.90 -17.56 -41.04
CA SER A 16 -16.94 -16.89 -40.21
C SER A 16 -17.51 -15.63 -39.63
N ILE A 17 -17.84 -15.63 -38.34
CA ILE A 17 -18.08 -14.38 -37.60
C ILE A 17 -16.72 -13.95 -37.05
N ALA A 18 -16.16 -12.94 -37.68
CA ALA A 18 -14.94 -12.26 -37.24
C ALA A 18 -15.18 -11.65 -35.86
N ASN A 19 -14.40 -12.11 -34.90
CA ASN A 19 -14.27 -11.53 -33.58
C ASN A 19 -13.38 -10.29 -33.69
N PRO A 20 -13.82 -9.06 -33.38
CA PRO A 20 -12.93 -7.91 -33.37
C PRO A 20 -12.03 -8.00 -32.13
N LYS A 21 -10.85 -8.55 -32.29
CA LYS A 21 -9.76 -8.45 -31.34
C LYS A 21 -9.31 -6.98 -31.25
N GLY A 22 -9.86 -6.27 -30.29
CA GLY A 22 -9.33 -5.02 -29.80
C GLY A 22 -8.54 -5.27 -28.51
N THR A 23 -7.49 -6.06 -28.56
CA THR A 23 -6.46 -6.06 -27.54
C THR A 23 -5.59 -4.83 -27.78
N SER A 24 -5.88 -3.74 -27.08
CA SER A 24 -4.88 -2.70 -26.89
C SER A 24 -3.79 -3.29 -25.97
N THR A 25 -2.79 -3.87 -26.57
CA THR A 25 -1.51 -4.14 -25.91
C THR A 25 -0.90 -2.78 -25.60
N LEU A 26 -1.10 -2.28 -24.38
CA LEU A 26 -0.19 -1.31 -23.80
C LEU A 26 1.17 -2.02 -23.75
N SER A 27 2.03 -1.72 -24.73
CA SER A 27 3.41 -2.13 -24.67
C SER A 27 4.02 -1.51 -23.43
N ALA A 28 4.57 -2.34 -22.55
CA ALA A 28 5.43 -1.88 -21.49
C ALA A 28 6.55 -1.04 -22.10
N HIS A 29 6.45 0.28 -22.00
CA HIS A 29 7.57 1.13 -22.28
C HIS A 29 8.55 0.98 -21.11
N PRO A 30 9.83 0.59 -21.36
CA PRO A 30 10.85 0.73 -20.35
C PRO A 30 10.97 2.24 -20.08
N GLY A 31 10.37 2.70 -18.96
CA GLY A 31 10.52 4.07 -18.52
C GLY A 31 11.99 4.39 -18.41
N THR A 32 12.42 5.42 -19.15
CA THR A 32 13.79 5.95 -19.16
C THR A 32 14.10 6.77 -17.90
N GLY A 33 13.78 6.23 -16.74
CA GLY A 33 14.35 6.64 -15.47
C GLY A 33 15.59 5.78 -15.22
N ALA A 34 16.69 6.38 -14.79
CA ALA A 34 17.86 5.62 -14.34
C ALA A 34 17.35 4.54 -13.38
N ALA A 35 17.71 3.26 -13.64
CA ALA A 35 17.25 2.13 -12.83
C ALA A 35 17.51 2.47 -11.36
N MET A 36 16.45 2.71 -10.59
CA MET A 36 16.58 2.99 -9.17
C MET A 36 17.32 1.82 -8.55
N ASN A 37 18.43 2.09 -7.87
CA ASN A 37 19.20 1.05 -7.19
C ASN A 37 18.42 0.62 -5.93
N THR A 38 17.47 -0.27 -6.10
CA THR A 38 16.62 -0.77 -5.00
C THR A 38 17.25 -1.93 -4.23
N ARG A 39 18.41 -2.47 -4.71
CA ARG A 39 19.01 -3.70 -4.17
C ARG A 39 19.38 -3.64 -2.69
N ASN A 40 19.69 -2.46 -2.18
CA ASN A 40 20.08 -2.23 -0.77
C ASN A 40 19.03 -1.40 -0.02
N ALA A 41 17.81 -1.32 -0.51
CA ALA A 41 16.73 -0.60 0.16
C ALA A 41 16.45 -1.21 1.55
N PHE A 42 16.02 -0.37 2.50
CA PHE A 42 15.70 -0.81 3.86
C PHE A 42 14.55 -1.82 3.88
N LEU A 43 13.48 -1.54 3.12
CA LEU A 43 12.39 -2.49 2.85
C LEU A 43 12.26 -2.62 1.33
N ILE A 44 12.22 -3.84 0.83
CA ILE A 44 11.99 -4.14 -0.59
C ILE A 44 11.10 -5.36 -0.76
N GLY A 45 10.08 -5.24 -1.60
CA GLY A 45 9.42 -6.35 -2.29
C GLY A 45 9.95 -6.40 -3.70
N ASP A 46 10.75 -7.40 -4.03
CA ASP A 46 11.52 -7.51 -5.28
C ASP A 46 10.89 -8.53 -6.20
N SER A 47 10.48 -8.09 -7.41
CA SER A 47 9.92 -8.94 -8.48
C SER A 47 8.80 -9.88 -7.99
N MET A 48 7.92 -9.35 -7.13
CA MET A 48 6.87 -10.14 -6.51
C MET A 48 5.81 -10.57 -7.53
N THR A 49 5.59 -11.89 -7.63
CA THR A 49 4.46 -12.49 -8.32
C THR A 49 3.68 -13.34 -7.34
N GLY A 50 2.35 -13.17 -7.28
CA GLY A 50 1.53 -13.90 -6.32
C GLY A 50 0.10 -13.41 -6.23
N GLY A 51 -0.66 -14.08 -5.37
CA GLY A 51 -2.10 -13.86 -5.17
C GLY A 51 -2.58 -14.49 -3.88
N TYR A 52 -3.90 -14.53 -3.67
CA TYR A 52 -4.50 -15.09 -2.46
C TYR A 52 -4.69 -16.59 -2.59
N GLY A 53 -4.12 -17.36 -1.66
CA GLY A 53 -4.24 -18.81 -1.59
C GLY A 53 -3.92 -19.48 -2.94
N ASN A 54 -4.76 -20.39 -3.40
CA ASN A 54 -4.59 -21.07 -4.71
C ASN A 54 -5.23 -20.30 -5.90
N GLY A 55 -5.64 -19.03 -5.69
CA GLY A 55 -6.20 -18.19 -6.75
C GLY A 55 -5.17 -17.75 -7.80
N PRO A 56 -5.62 -17.03 -8.84
CA PRO A 56 -4.71 -16.48 -9.85
C PRO A 56 -3.74 -15.46 -9.24
N ASP A 57 -2.63 -15.24 -9.93
CA ASP A 57 -1.72 -14.16 -9.59
C ASP A 57 -2.40 -12.82 -9.85
N ILE A 58 -2.24 -11.91 -8.87
CA ILE A 58 -2.71 -10.52 -8.95
C ILE A 58 -1.50 -9.61 -9.15
N LEU A 59 -0.36 -9.98 -8.57
CA LEU A 59 0.91 -9.31 -8.80
C LEU A 59 1.71 -10.06 -9.85
N HIS A 60 2.39 -9.29 -10.72
CA HIS A 60 3.18 -9.78 -11.83
C HIS A 60 4.48 -8.98 -11.90
N ASP A 61 5.58 -9.57 -11.41
CA ASP A 61 6.92 -8.93 -11.39
C ASP A 61 6.89 -7.53 -10.74
N CYS A 62 6.15 -7.41 -9.63
CA CYS A 62 5.96 -6.12 -8.93
C CYS A 62 7.13 -5.84 -8.00
N THR A 63 7.78 -4.69 -8.17
CA THR A 63 8.86 -4.24 -7.29
C THR A 63 8.50 -2.93 -6.61
N VAL A 64 8.63 -2.88 -5.29
CA VAL A 64 8.47 -1.69 -4.46
C VAL A 64 9.55 -1.65 -3.39
N ALA A 65 10.11 -0.48 -3.12
CA ALA A 65 11.19 -0.32 -2.15
C ALA A 65 11.15 1.04 -1.47
N VAL A 66 11.68 1.13 -0.25
CA VAL A 66 11.83 2.37 0.49
C VAL A 66 13.11 2.32 1.33
N ASP A 67 13.81 3.44 1.41
CA ASP A 67 15.00 3.64 2.24
C ASP A 67 14.69 4.39 3.53
N ALA A 68 15.62 4.38 4.49
CA ALA A 68 15.46 5.04 5.79
C ALA A 68 15.16 6.53 5.61
N GLY A 69 14.09 7.00 6.29
CA GLY A 69 13.66 8.39 6.24
C GLY A 69 12.98 8.83 4.94
N GLU A 70 12.79 7.93 3.97
CA GLU A 70 12.09 8.21 2.72
C GLU A 70 10.59 7.88 2.81
N ILE A 71 9.83 8.52 1.93
CA ILE A 71 8.43 8.21 1.64
C ILE A 71 8.35 7.59 0.25
N ALA A 72 7.99 6.31 0.17
CA ALA A 72 7.69 5.63 -1.08
C ALA A 72 6.18 5.47 -1.24
N VAL A 73 5.65 5.84 -2.41
CA VAL A 73 4.21 5.82 -2.67
C VAL A 73 3.87 4.90 -3.82
N ILE A 74 2.87 4.06 -3.60
CA ILE A 74 2.28 3.21 -4.62
C ILE A 74 0.96 3.85 -5.07
N VAL A 75 0.86 4.20 -6.35
CA VAL A 75 -0.33 4.78 -6.98
C VAL A 75 -0.77 3.97 -8.19
N GLY A 76 -1.95 4.26 -8.72
CA GLY A 76 -2.49 3.59 -9.90
C GLY A 76 -4.01 3.47 -9.83
N PRO A 77 -4.67 3.01 -10.90
CA PRO A 77 -6.13 2.90 -10.96
C PRO A 77 -6.67 1.87 -9.95
N ASN A 78 -7.99 1.91 -9.75
CA ASN A 78 -8.66 0.89 -8.93
C ASN A 78 -8.46 -0.49 -9.57
N GLY A 79 -8.16 -1.49 -8.75
CA GLY A 79 -7.85 -2.84 -9.22
C GLY A 79 -6.44 -3.03 -9.79
N ALA A 80 -5.55 -2.01 -9.74
CA ALA A 80 -4.17 -2.12 -10.22
C ALA A 80 -3.27 -3.04 -9.39
N GLY A 81 -3.72 -3.50 -8.21
CA GLY A 81 -2.92 -4.35 -7.33
C GLY A 81 -2.20 -3.60 -6.20
N LYS A 82 -2.48 -2.30 -5.98
CA LYS A 82 -1.80 -1.48 -4.96
C LYS A 82 -1.85 -2.07 -3.55
N SER A 83 -3.05 -2.26 -3.00
CA SER A 83 -3.22 -2.86 -1.66
C SER A 83 -2.80 -4.33 -1.63
N THR A 84 -2.79 -5.00 -2.79
CA THR A 84 -2.26 -6.36 -2.93
C THR A 84 -0.74 -6.36 -2.78
N ALA A 85 -0.03 -5.43 -3.42
CA ALA A 85 1.42 -5.25 -3.24
C ALA A 85 1.78 -4.93 -1.79
N MET A 86 1.03 -4.02 -1.14
CA MET A 86 1.18 -3.71 0.27
C MET A 86 1.01 -4.96 1.15
N LYS A 87 -0.04 -5.76 0.91
CA LYS A 87 -0.32 -7.00 1.65
C LYS A 87 0.74 -8.07 1.41
N ALA A 88 1.29 -8.19 0.21
CA ALA A 88 2.40 -9.09 -0.10
C ALA A 88 3.64 -8.71 0.71
N VAL A 89 4.02 -7.43 0.71
CA VAL A 89 5.14 -6.92 1.51
C VAL A 89 4.91 -7.12 3.01
N PHE A 90 3.66 -7.11 3.49
CA PHE A 90 3.35 -7.34 4.91
C PHE A 90 3.15 -8.83 5.27
N GLY A 91 3.15 -9.74 4.29
CA GLY A 91 2.99 -11.20 4.53
C GLY A 91 1.53 -11.67 4.66
N MET A 92 0.58 -10.86 4.16
CA MET A 92 -0.85 -11.21 4.11
C MET A 92 -1.27 -11.84 2.78
N LEU A 93 -0.29 -12.08 1.88
CA LEU A 93 -0.49 -12.64 0.56
C LEU A 93 0.71 -13.54 0.23
N ASP A 94 0.43 -14.64 -0.47
CA ASP A 94 1.47 -15.60 -0.86
C ASP A 94 2.30 -15.04 -2.02
N VAL A 95 3.57 -14.76 -1.77
CA VAL A 95 4.57 -14.42 -2.79
C VAL A 95 5.12 -15.73 -3.35
N ARG A 96 4.73 -16.06 -4.59
CA ARG A 96 5.13 -17.31 -5.27
C ARG A 96 6.46 -17.20 -5.99
N GLN A 97 6.79 -15.98 -6.45
CA GLN A 97 8.08 -15.65 -7.06
C GLN A 97 8.53 -14.28 -6.56
N GLY A 98 9.82 -14.04 -6.57
CA GLY A 98 10.40 -12.83 -5.98
C GLY A 98 10.71 -13.00 -4.50
N SER A 99 10.96 -11.90 -3.82
CA SER A 99 11.29 -11.91 -2.39
C SER A 99 10.88 -10.63 -1.68
N VAL A 100 10.75 -10.69 -0.36
CA VAL A 100 10.58 -9.51 0.51
C VAL A 100 11.74 -9.47 1.50
N ARG A 101 12.46 -8.34 1.55
CA ARG A 101 13.58 -8.15 2.47
C ARG A 101 13.39 -6.91 3.32
N LEU A 102 13.76 -7.02 4.59
CA LEU A 102 13.77 -5.94 5.57
C LEU A 102 15.18 -5.84 6.17
N ASP A 103 15.82 -4.68 6.02
CA ASP A 103 17.18 -4.42 6.54
C ASP A 103 18.18 -5.51 6.09
N GLY A 104 18.09 -5.92 4.81
CA GLY A 104 18.90 -6.96 4.19
C GLY A 104 18.50 -8.39 4.51
N GLU A 105 17.62 -8.63 5.49
CA GLU A 105 17.12 -9.94 5.86
C GLU A 105 15.94 -10.37 4.98
N ASP A 106 15.96 -11.59 4.46
CA ASP A 106 14.82 -12.18 3.74
C ASP A 106 13.71 -12.54 4.74
N ILE A 107 12.54 -11.96 4.51
CA ILE A 107 11.34 -12.16 5.34
C ILE A 107 10.17 -12.73 4.53
N THR A 108 10.44 -13.25 3.32
CA THR A 108 9.41 -13.68 2.35
C THR A 108 8.41 -14.65 2.96
N ASP A 109 8.90 -15.65 3.69
CA ASP A 109 8.07 -16.71 4.27
C ASP A 109 7.60 -16.42 5.71
N LEU A 110 7.91 -15.24 6.24
CA LEU A 110 7.51 -14.88 7.60
C LEU A 110 6.03 -14.49 7.66
N SER A 111 5.36 -14.92 8.74
CA SER A 111 4.00 -14.50 9.04
C SER A 111 3.91 -12.98 9.31
N PRO A 112 2.72 -12.35 9.15
CA PRO A 112 2.54 -10.94 9.52
C PRO A 112 2.98 -10.64 10.96
N GLN A 113 2.71 -11.54 11.90
CA GLN A 113 3.09 -11.41 13.31
C GLN A 113 4.61 -11.35 13.48
N ASP A 114 5.34 -12.22 12.77
CA ASP A 114 6.81 -12.24 12.81
C ASP A 114 7.39 -10.99 12.15
N ARG A 115 6.78 -10.49 11.06
CA ARG A 115 7.18 -9.21 10.43
C ARG A 115 6.97 -8.03 11.37
N VAL A 116 5.86 -8.01 12.12
CA VAL A 116 5.64 -6.99 13.18
C VAL A 116 6.71 -7.10 14.26
N ALA A 117 7.05 -8.32 14.71
CA ALA A 117 8.12 -8.54 15.70
C ALA A 117 9.50 -8.07 15.21
N LYS A 118 9.74 -8.06 13.88
CA LYS A 118 10.96 -7.51 13.26
C LYS A 118 10.93 -5.99 13.11
N GLY A 119 9.79 -5.35 13.39
CA GLY A 119 9.65 -3.89 13.38
C GLY A 119 8.84 -3.34 12.19
N MET A 120 8.01 -4.13 11.54
CA MET A 120 7.08 -3.60 10.54
C MET A 120 5.80 -3.10 11.22
N GLY A 121 5.46 -1.82 11.02
CA GLY A 121 4.18 -1.22 11.41
C GLY A 121 3.22 -1.19 10.22
N PHE A 122 1.94 -1.51 10.43
CA PHE A 122 0.93 -1.47 9.37
C PHE A 122 -0.34 -0.78 9.84
N VAL A 123 -0.81 0.18 9.05
CA VAL A 123 -2.09 0.87 9.24
C VAL A 123 -3.01 0.51 8.07
N PRO A 124 -4.02 -0.34 8.27
CA PRO A 124 -4.97 -0.69 7.23
C PRO A 124 -5.94 0.46 6.95
N GLN A 125 -6.55 0.48 5.77
CA GLN A 125 -7.51 1.49 5.34
C GLN A 125 -8.73 1.58 6.27
N THR A 126 -9.23 0.46 6.74
CA THR A 126 -10.46 0.37 7.56
C THR A 126 -10.21 -0.37 8.86
N SER A 127 -11.13 -0.19 9.83
CA SER A 127 -11.10 -0.89 11.13
C SER A 127 -9.76 -0.71 11.88
N ASN A 128 -9.16 0.44 11.71
CA ASN A 128 -7.80 0.74 12.17
C ASN A 128 -7.74 1.34 13.59
N ILE A 129 -8.88 1.51 14.28
CA ILE A 129 -8.97 1.99 15.68
C ILE A 129 -10.05 1.25 16.46
N PHE A 130 -9.97 1.28 17.79
CA PHE A 130 -11.00 0.81 18.70
C PHE A 130 -11.91 1.98 19.08
N THR A 131 -13.07 2.09 18.45
CA THR A 131 -13.96 3.26 18.54
C THR A 131 -14.57 3.47 19.94
N SER A 132 -14.73 2.40 20.73
CA SER A 132 -15.24 2.44 22.10
C SER A 132 -14.18 2.79 23.15
N MET A 133 -12.92 2.73 22.80
CA MET A 133 -11.80 3.10 23.67
C MET A 133 -11.45 4.57 23.51
N THR A 134 -10.86 5.16 24.54
CA THR A 134 -10.28 6.50 24.46
C THR A 134 -9.10 6.54 23.49
N VAL A 135 -8.66 7.74 23.11
CA VAL A 135 -7.43 7.93 22.32
C VAL A 135 -6.22 7.32 23.02
N GLU A 136 -6.06 7.58 24.32
CA GLU A 136 -4.95 7.07 25.13
C GLU A 136 -4.94 5.54 25.17
N GLU A 137 -6.08 4.89 25.45
CA GLU A 137 -6.21 3.44 25.42
C GLU A 137 -5.91 2.83 24.04
N ASN A 138 -6.33 3.51 22.94
CA ASN A 138 -5.95 3.08 21.59
C ASN A 138 -4.42 3.08 21.38
N LEU A 139 -3.74 4.12 21.85
CA LEU A 139 -2.28 4.21 21.77
C LEU A 139 -1.61 3.13 22.64
N GLU A 140 -2.07 2.92 23.88
CA GLU A 140 -1.57 1.87 24.76
C GLU A 140 -1.73 0.47 24.14
N MET A 141 -2.87 0.21 23.47
CA MET A 141 -3.06 -1.03 22.71
C MET A 141 -2.01 -1.24 21.61
N GLY A 142 -1.47 -0.16 21.03
CA GLY A 142 -0.35 -0.23 20.09
C GLY A 142 0.94 -0.75 20.74
N ALA A 143 1.13 -0.52 22.03
CA ALA A 143 2.28 -1.01 22.80
C ALA A 143 2.09 -2.43 23.36
N PHE A 144 0.94 -3.09 23.13
CA PHE A 144 0.59 -4.38 23.75
C PHE A 144 1.65 -5.50 23.58
N ILE A 145 2.34 -5.50 22.45
CA ILE A 145 3.40 -6.50 22.19
C ILE A 145 4.72 -6.20 22.92
N ARG A 146 4.86 -5.01 23.50
CA ARG A 146 6.08 -4.55 24.17
C ARG A 146 6.06 -4.95 25.64
N ARG A 147 7.27 -5.12 26.19
CA ARG A 147 7.48 -5.42 27.62
C ARG A 147 8.25 -4.32 28.35
N ASP A 148 8.73 -3.32 27.60
CA ASP A 148 9.45 -2.15 28.11
C ASP A 148 8.48 -1.00 28.44
N ASP A 149 9.00 0.02 29.13
CA ASP A 149 8.25 1.25 29.38
C ASP A 149 8.02 2.02 28.07
N PHE A 150 6.79 2.31 27.77
CA PHE A 150 6.41 3.01 26.55
C PHE A 150 6.07 4.50 26.72
N ARG A 151 6.25 5.07 27.94
CA ARG A 151 5.90 6.47 28.25
C ARG A 151 6.65 7.45 27.34
N ASP A 152 7.92 7.21 27.05
CA ASP A 152 8.70 8.05 26.14
C ASP A 152 8.15 7.98 24.69
N THR A 153 7.74 6.78 24.26
CA THR A 153 7.11 6.62 22.93
C THR A 153 5.76 7.33 22.87
N MET A 154 4.96 7.24 23.94
CA MET A 154 3.69 7.96 24.05
C MET A 154 3.91 9.48 23.98
N ALA A 155 4.94 10.00 24.65
CA ALA A 155 5.29 11.42 24.58
C ALA A 155 5.68 11.83 23.15
N GLN A 156 6.52 11.04 22.46
CA GLN A 156 6.88 11.27 21.06
C GLN A 156 5.66 11.27 20.12
N VAL A 157 4.73 10.34 20.31
CA VAL A 157 3.47 10.29 19.54
C VAL A 157 2.63 11.54 19.81
N TYR A 158 2.55 12.02 21.05
CA TYR A 158 1.84 13.25 21.36
C TYR A 158 2.53 14.52 20.81
N ASP A 159 3.84 14.51 20.68
CA ASP A 159 4.58 15.62 20.05
C ASP A 159 4.33 15.64 18.53
N LEU A 160 4.31 14.48 17.86
CA LEU A 160 3.95 14.35 16.45
C LEU A 160 2.47 14.66 16.16
N PHE A 161 1.58 14.31 17.08
CA PHE A 161 0.13 14.49 16.95
C PHE A 161 -0.45 15.21 18.18
N PRO A 162 -0.28 16.53 18.34
CA PRO A 162 -0.72 17.26 19.54
C PRO A 162 -2.20 17.12 19.85
N ILE A 163 -3.04 16.98 18.82
CA ILE A 163 -4.49 16.76 18.99
C ILE A 163 -4.83 15.47 19.76
N LEU A 164 -3.97 14.44 19.64
CA LEU A 164 -4.17 13.19 20.37
C LEU A 164 -3.93 13.37 21.88
N LYS A 165 -2.98 14.22 22.25
CA LYS A 165 -2.72 14.61 23.65
C LYS A 165 -3.89 15.39 24.22
N GLU A 166 -4.39 16.39 23.47
CA GLU A 166 -5.54 17.21 23.84
C GLU A 166 -6.77 16.35 24.10
N LYS A 167 -7.05 15.41 23.19
CA LYS A 167 -8.23 14.55 23.18
C LYS A 167 -8.01 13.18 23.82
N ARG A 168 -6.92 12.96 24.57
CA ARG A 168 -6.51 11.65 25.05
C ARG A 168 -7.60 10.88 25.82
N ARG A 169 -8.48 11.58 26.52
CA ARG A 169 -9.58 10.98 27.32
C ARG A 169 -10.90 10.85 26.56
N GLN A 170 -10.98 11.36 25.33
CA GLN A 170 -12.16 11.27 24.48
C GLN A 170 -12.24 9.90 23.82
N ALA A 171 -13.45 9.33 23.67
CA ALA A 171 -13.65 8.10 22.91
C ALA A 171 -13.26 8.32 21.44
N ALA A 172 -12.46 7.41 20.90
CA ALA A 172 -11.92 7.56 19.54
C ALA A 172 -13.02 7.57 18.46
N GLY A 173 -14.18 6.95 18.74
CA GLY A 173 -15.35 6.98 17.85
C GLY A 173 -15.96 8.37 17.66
N GLU A 174 -15.77 9.29 18.61
CA GLU A 174 -16.30 10.66 18.57
C GLU A 174 -15.41 11.64 17.79
N LEU A 175 -14.23 11.19 17.38
CA LEU A 175 -13.27 11.99 16.62
C LEU A 175 -13.70 12.19 15.17
N SER A 176 -13.20 13.26 14.52
CA SER A 176 -13.30 13.42 13.06
C SER A 176 -12.57 12.30 12.31
N GLY A 177 -12.88 12.12 11.02
CA GLY A 177 -12.20 11.12 10.17
C GLY A 177 -10.67 11.25 10.20
N GLY A 178 -10.14 12.46 10.01
CA GLY A 178 -8.71 12.71 10.04
C GLY A 178 -8.08 12.51 11.42
N GLN A 179 -8.78 12.88 12.49
CA GLN A 179 -8.30 12.62 13.85
C GLN A 179 -8.25 11.11 14.14
N ARG A 180 -9.22 10.33 13.65
CA ARG A 180 -9.17 8.86 13.73
C ARG A 180 -7.98 8.28 12.98
N GLN A 181 -7.64 8.82 11.80
CA GLN A 181 -6.44 8.40 11.07
C GLN A 181 -5.15 8.73 11.85
N GLN A 182 -5.08 9.90 12.49
CA GLN A 182 -3.95 10.22 13.37
C GLN A 182 -3.83 9.25 14.55
N VAL A 183 -4.96 8.82 15.16
CA VAL A 183 -4.96 7.76 16.19
C VAL A 183 -4.40 6.45 15.63
N ALA A 184 -4.82 6.06 14.42
CA ALA A 184 -4.36 4.82 13.79
C ALA A 184 -2.85 4.82 13.52
N VAL A 185 -2.33 5.93 12.97
CA VAL A 185 -0.88 6.12 12.77
C VAL A 185 -0.14 6.15 14.10
N GLY A 186 -0.63 6.94 15.08
CA GLY A 186 -0.05 7.01 16.42
C GLY A 186 0.01 5.64 17.10
N ARG A 187 -1.06 4.85 17.00
CA ARG A 187 -1.10 3.47 17.52
C ARG A 187 -0.05 2.58 16.87
N ALA A 188 0.16 2.68 15.56
CA ALA A 188 1.20 1.92 14.88
C ALA A 188 2.60 2.35 15.34
N LEU A 189 2.83 3.65 15.58
CA LEU A 189 4.11 4.16 16.09
C LEU A 189 4.43 3.68 17.51
N MET A 190 3.42 3.34 18.32
CA MET A 190 3.64 2.80 19.65
C MET A 190 4.39 1.47 19.65
N THR A 191 4.39 0.72 18.54
CA THR A 191 5.21 -0.49 18.39
C THR A 191 6.72 -0.19 18.27
N ARG A 192 7.13 1.08 18.09
CA ARG A 192 8.48 1.53 17.65
C ARG A 192 8.89 0.86 16.34
N PRO A 193 8.14 1.05 15.28
CA PRO A 193 8.41 0.35 14.03
C PRO A 193 9.71 0.86 13.40
N LYS A 194 10.42 -0.03 12.72
CA LYS A 194 11.56 0.29 11.86
C LYS A 194 11.11 0.77 10.47
N VAL A 195 9.91 0.42 10.06
CA VAL A 195 9.24 0.85 8.82
C VAL A 195 7.74 0.93 9.05
N LEU A 196 7.09 1.95 8.51
CA LEU A 196 5.65 2.16 8.62
C LEU A 196 4.98 1.99 7.25
N MET A 197 3.95 1.17 7.21
CA MET A 197 3.16 0.90 6.01
C MET A 197 1.75 1.46 6.18
N LEU A 198 1.28 2.28 5.21
CA LEU A 198 0.00 2.98 5.28
C LEU A 198 -0.85 2.64 4.05
N ASP A 199 -2.00 2.00 4.26
CA ASP A 199 -2.93 1.64 3.17
C ASP A 199 -4.07 2.66 3.09
N GLU A 200 -3.99 3.56 2.11
CA GLU A 200 -4.92 4.67 1.83
C GLU A 200 -5.26 5.51 3.08
N PRO A 201 -4.25 6.08 3.78
CA PRO A 201 -4.48 6.83 5.03
C PRO A 201 -5.38 8.05 4.86
N THR A 202 -5.51 8.60 3.64
CA THR A 202 -6.36 9.78 3.38
C THR A 202 -7.76 9.42 2.88
N ALA A 203 -8.13 8.12 2.83
CA ALA A 203 -9.43 7.71 2.34
C ALA A 203 -10.58 8.30 3.18
N GLY A 204 -11.52 8.96 2.50
CA GLY A 204 -12.73 9.50 3.13
C GLY A 204 -12.54 10.73 4.02
N VAL A 205 -11.38 11.42 3.94
CA VAL A 205 -11.15 12.70 4.62
C VAL A 205 -11.31 13.87 3.65
N SER A 206 -11.56 15.08 4.19
CA SER A 206 -11.63 16.30 3.37
C SER A 206 -10.24 16.71 2.88
N PRO A 207 -10.12 17.51 1.80
CA PRO A 207 -8.83 17.96 1.27
C PRO A 207 -7.93 18.65 2.32
N ILE A 208 -8.50 19.52 3.14
CA ILE A 208 -7.74 20.23 4.20
C ILE A 208 -7.16 19.24 5.22
N VAL A 209 -7.95 18.25 5.61
CA VAL A 209 -7.52 17.21 6.57
C VAL A 209 -6.49 16.26 5.93
N MET A 210 -6.58 16.06 4.62
CA MET A 210 -5.59 15.29 3.87
C MET A 210 -4.22 15.97 3.90
N ASP A 211 -4.16 17.27 3.64
CA ASP A 211 -2.91 18.04 3.67
C ASP A 211 -2.29 17.99 5.09
N GLU A 212 -3.11 18.19 6.14
CA GLU A 212 -2.64 18.05 7.52
C GLU A 212 -2.07 16.63 7.80
N LEU A 213 -2.71 15.59 7.29
CA LEU A 213 -2.26 14.21 7.50
C LEU A 213 -0.94 13.95 6.74
N PHE A 214 -0.80 14.46 5.52
CA PHE A 214 0.45 14.35 4.77
C PHE A 214 1.60 15.08 5.47
N ASP A 215 1.36 16.27 6.04
CA ASP A 215 2.36 16.98 6.85
C ASP A 215 2.83 16.12 8.03
N ARG A 216 1.90 15.44 8.74
CA ARG A 216 2.25 14.52 9.83
C ARG A 216 3.03 13.30 9.35
N ILE A 217 2.69 12.75 8.19
CA ILE A 217 3.44 11.63 7.58
C ILE A 217 4.87 12.06 7.26
N ILE A 218 5.06 13.28 6.70
CA ILE A 218 6.38 13.85 6.45
C ILE A 218 7.18 14.00 7.77
N GLU A 219 6.54 14.50 8.84
CA GLU A 219 7.19 14.60 10.15
C GLU A 219 7.62 13.24 10.69
N VAL A 220 6.81 12.21 10.53
CA VAL A 220 7.17 10.82 10.90
C VAL A 220 8.39 10.34 10.09
N ALA A 221 8.40 10.54 8.76
CA ALA A 221 9.55 10.16 7.93
C ALA A 221 10.84 10.87 8.35
N ARG A 222 10.75 12.16 8.72
CA ARG A 222 11.89 12.96 9.21
C ARG A 222 12.50 12.42 10.50
N THR A 223 11.79 11.59 11.27
CA THR A 223 12.38 10.88 12.42
C THR A 223 13.30 9.73 12.01
N GLY A 224 13.42 9.45 10.70
CA GLY A 224 14.23 8.35 10.14
C GLY A 224 13.45 7.08 9.82
N ILE A 225 12.14 7.04 10.13
CA ILE A 225 11.28 5.88 9.84
C ILE A 225 10.92 5.90 8.35
N PRO A 226 11.31 4.88 7.55
CA PRO A 226 10.84 4.75 6.17
C PRO A 226 9.34 4.51 6.13
N ILE A 227 8.66 5.12 5.14
CA ILE A 227 7.22 5.00 4.95
C ILE A 227 6.92 4.43 3.57
N LEU A 228 6.23 3.29 3.53
CA LEU A 228 5.64 2.75 2.30
C LEU A 228 4.14 3.00 2.33
N MET A 229 3.62 3.78 1.39
CA MET A 229 2.21 4.20 1.39
C MET A 229 1.52 3.83 0.09
N VAL A 230 0.29 3.34 0.18
CA VAL A 230 -0.64 3.24 -0.96
C VAL A 230 -1.58 4.43 -0.90
N GLU A 231 -1.82 5.09 -2.04
CA GLU A 231 -2.78 6.19 -2.13
C GLU A 231 -3.60 6.16 -3.42
N GLN A 232 -4.84 6.67 -3.28
CA GLN A 232 -5.73 6.87 -4.41
C GLN A 232 -5.55 8.27 -5.02
N ASN A 233 -5.28 9.29 -4.20
CA ASN A 233 -4.99 10.65 -4.62
C ASN A 233 -3.54 10.77 -5.13
N ALA A 234 -3.30 10.22 -6.32
CA ALA A 234 -1.95 10.04 -6.86
C ALA A 234 -1.14 11.34 -6.91
N ARG A 235 -1.75 12.46 -7.30
CA ARG A 235 -1.05 13.74 -7.44
C ARG A 235 -0.47 14.21 -6.10
N GLN A 236 -1.32 14.35 -5.08
CA GLN A 236 -0.90 14.84 -3.75
C GLN A 236 0.08 13.87 -3.09
N ALA A 237 -0.13 12.57 -3.24
CA ALA A 237 0.77 11.57 -2.70
C ALA A 237 2.17 11.63 -3.37
N LEU A 238 2.24 11.83 -4.69
CA LEU A 238 3.51 11.98 -5.41
C LEU A 238 4.22 13.31 -5.08
N GLU A 239 3.49 14.36 -4.69
CA GLU A 239 4.10 15.65 -4.26
C GLU A 239 4.98 15.50 -3.02
N ILE A 240 4.67 14.53 -2.13
CA ILE A 240 5.44 14.26 -0.91
C ILE A 240 6.38 13.05 -1.03
N ALA A 241 6.37 12.35 -2.17
CA ALA A 241 7.08 11.10 -2.35
C ALA A 241 8.54 11.31 -2.79
N ASP A 242 9.47 10.66 -2.10
CA ASP A 242 10.85 10.49 -2.57
C ASP A 242 10.89 9.48 -3.72
N LYS A 243 10.11 8.40 -3.60
CA LYS A 243 9.94 7.35 -4.62
C LYS A 243 8.47 7.12 -4.93
N GLY A 244 8.15 6.93 -6.20
CA GLY A 244 6.80 6.60 -6.66
C GLY A 244 6.78 5.36 -7.55
N TYR A 245 5.75 4.54 -7.36
CA TYR A 245 5.48 3.33 -8.13
C TYR A 245 4.07 3.42 -8.70
N VAL A 246 3.93 3.54 -10.01
CA VAL A 246 2.64 3.51 -10.69
C VAL A 246 2.35 2.07 -11.10
N LEU A 247 1.38 1.43 -10.46
CA LEU A 247 0.98 0.06 -10.78
C LEU A 247 -0.17 0.02 -11.79
N VAL A 248 -0.08 -0.93 -12.72
CA VAL A 248 -1.16 -1.29 -13.66
C VAL A 248 -1.19 -2.81 -13.78
N GLN A 249 -2.36 -3.40 -13.59
CA GLN A 249 -2.57 -4.85 -13.72
C GLN A 249 -1.54 -5.70 -12.93
N GLY A 250 -1.21 -5.27 -11.73
CA GLY A 250 -0.34 -6.01 -10.82
C GLY A 250 1.16 -5.82 -11.03
N GLY A 251 1.59 -5.06 -12.02
CA GLY A 251 3.01 -4.77 -12.30
C GLY A 251 3.33 -3.28 -12.29
N ASN A 252 4.63 -2.96 -12.26
CA ASN A 252 5.11 -1.58 -12.35
C ASN A 252 4.99 -1.07 -13.79
N ALA A 253 4.15 -0.04 -14.01
CA ALA A 253 4.08 0.66 -15.29
C ALA A 253 5.11 1.79 -15.35
N PHE A 254 5.25 2.56 -14.26
CA PHE A 254 6.24 3.63 -14.13
C PHE A 254 6.87 3.57 -12.73
N THR A 255 8.13 3.92 -12.66
CA THR A 255 8.89 4.04 -11.40
C THR A 255 9.84 5.22 -11.51
N GLY A 256 9.89 6.07 -10.49
CA GLY A 256 10.72 7.27 -10.47
C GLY A 256 10.60 8.00 -9.15
N THR A 257 11.23 9.16 -9.04
CA THR A 257 10.94 10.09 -7.93
C THR A 257 9.53 10.67 -8.11
N GLY A 258 8.90 11.10 -7.02
CA GLY A 258 7.59 11.76 -7.10
C GLY A 258 7.60 12.92 -8.11
N LYS A 259 8.67 13.73 -8.11
CA LYS A 259 8.85 14.86 -9.03
C LYS A 259 8.95 14.43 -10.50
N GLU A 260 9.68 13.36 -10.80
CA GLU A 260 9.79 12.82 -12.17
C GLU A 260 8.44 12.32 -12.67
N LEU A 261 7.71 11.56 -11.83
CA LEU A 261 6.39 11.03 -12.19
C LEU A 261 5.34 12.14 -12.38
N LEU A 262 5.38 13.19 -11.56
CA LEU A 262 4.51 14.36 -11.73
C LEU A 262 4.80 15.15 -13.01
N ALA A 263 6.05 15.11 -13.50
CA ALA A 263 6.46 15.79 -14.73
C ALA A 263 6.20 14.92 -15.99
N ASP A 264 6.04 13.61 -15.85
CA ASP A 264 5.86 12.69 -16.95
C ASP A 264 4.51 12.89 -17.64
N PRO A 265 4.46 13.15 -18.99
CA PRO A 265 3.23 13.41 -19.72
C PRO A 265 2.27 12.20 -19.75
N GLU A 266 2.78 10.97 -19.80
CA GLU A 266 1.95 9.76 -19.82
C GLU A 266 1.33 9.48 -18.46
N VAL A 267 2.10 9.65 -17.40
CA VAL A 267 1.62 9.53 -16.02
C VAL A 267 0.54 10.58 -15.76
N ARG A 268 0.78 11.83 -16.15
CA ARG A 268 -0.21 12.92 -16.01
C ARG A 268 -1.50 12.62 -16.72
N LYS A 269 -1.44 12.22 -18.00
CA LYS A 269 -2.59 11.94 -18.83
C LYS A 269 -3.41 10.75 -18.32
N SER A 270 -2.72 9.70 -17.86
CA SER A 270 -3.36 8.41 -17.55
C SER A 270 -3.78 8.27 -16.08
N PHE A 271 -3.11 8.96 -15.14
CA PHE A 271 -3.27 8.70 -13.71
C PHE A 271 -3.47 9.93 -12.84
N LEU A 272 -3.18 11.16 -13.33
CA LEU A 272 -3.26 12.39 -12.52
C LEU A 272 -4.41 13.31 -12.93
N GLY A 273 -5.26 12.92 -13.90
CA GLY A 273 -6.41 13.72 -14.32
C GLY A 273 -5.98 14.99 -15.06
N GLY A 274 -5.12 14.82 -16.07
CA GLY A 274 -4.53 15.90 -16.86
C GLY A 274 -5.51 16.71 -17.69
#